data_ee52efd78aaf50f347c4726d4eedd590
#
_entry.id   ee52efd78aaf50f347c4726d4eedd590
#
_cell.length_a   1.000
_cell.length_b   1.000
_cell.length_c   1.000
_cell.angle_alpha   90.00
_cell.angle_beta   90.00
_cell.angle_gamma   90.00
#
_symmetry.space_group_name_H-M   'P 1'
#
loop_
_entity.id
_entity.type
_entity.pdbx_description
1 polymer ?
#
loop_
_entity_poly.entity_id
_entity_poly.type
_entity_poly.pdbx_seq_one_letter_code
_entity_poly.pdbx_strand_id
1 'polypeptide(L)' 'MKRKELFELKLKDWFWNKQTAAFQSASVNGAYCYEVKKETEKAIQILISKDNQFGNNHDTSNWNMWMPKSVVENLEAVLA' A
#
# COMPACT_ATOMS: atom_id res chain seq x y z
N MET A 1 -0.62 -9.95 10.03
CA MET A 1 -1.48 -9.58 8.90
C MET A 1 -0.86 -10.00 7.60
N LYS A 2 -1.68 -10.23 6.59
CA LYS A 2 -1.18 -10.69 5.30
C LYS A 2 -0.54 -9.57 4.52
N ARG A 3 0.58 -9.87 3.88
CA ARG A 3 1.17 -8.98 2.89
C ARG A 3 0.44 -9.19 1.58
N LYS A 4 0.15 -8.08 0.91
CA LYS A 4 -0.54 -8.09 -0.37
C LYS A 4 0.27 -7.28 -1.36
N GLU A 5 0.11 -7.56 -2.63
CA GLU A 5 0.83 -6.82 -3.65
C GLU A 5 0.25 -5.42 -3.81
N LEU A 6 1.12 -4.44 -3.79
CA LEU A 6 0.69 -3.04 -3.80
C LEU A 6 -0.09 -2.69 -5.07
N PHE A 7 0.28 -3.28 -6.20
CA PHE A 7 -0.43 -2.96 -7.45
C PHE A 7 -1.88 -3.44 -7.46
N GLU A 8 -2.26 -4.31 -6.53
CA GLU A 8 -3.65 -4.76 -6.42
C GLU A 8 -4.51 -3.80 -5.60
N LEU A 9 -3.90 -2.85 -4.93
CA LEU A 9 -4.61 -1.84 -4.17
C LEU A 9 -5.26 -0.84 -5.14
N LYS A 10 -6.57 -0.72 -5.08
CA LYS A 10 -7.32 0.15 -6.00
C LYS A 10 -7.75 1.41 -5.27
N LEU A 11 -7.24 2.53 -5.72
CA LEU A 11 -7.54 3.82 -5.14
C LEU A 11 -8.28 4.68 -6.15
N LYS A 12 -9.09 5.62 -5.65
CA LYS A 12 -9.75 6.57 -6.53
C LYS A 12 -8.71 7.44 -7.23
N ASP A 13 -8.97 7.76 -8.48
CA ASP A 13 -8.01 8.45 -9.33
C ASP A 13 -7.54 9.76 -8.72
N TRP A 14 -8.46 10.55 -8.17
CA TRP A 14 -8.10 11.85 -7.61
C TRP A 14 -7.13 11.72 -6.44
N PHE A 15 -7.28 10.67 -5.65
CA PHE A 15 -6.40 10.43 -4.51
C PHE A 15 -5.03 9.95 -4.99
N TRP A 16 -5.03 9.00 -5.92
CA TRP A 16 -3.79 8.46 -6.48
C TRP A 16 -2.96 9.56 -7.15
N ASN A 17 -3.63 10.44 -7.88
CA ASN A 17 -2.95 11.52 -8.60
C ASN A 17 -2.31 12.54 -7.66
N LYS A 18 -2.77 12.62 -6.42
CA LYS A 18 -2.19 13.53 -5.43
C LYS A 18 -1.01 12.93 -4.68
N GLN A 19 -0.71 11.67 -4.90
CA GLN A 19 0.36 11.02 -4.17
C GLN A 19 1.72 11.38 -4.75
N THR A 20 2.77 11.09 -3.97
CA THR A 20 4.14 11.35 -4.42
C THR A 20 4.50 10.47 -5.60
N ALA A 21 5.51 10.91 -6.36
CA ALA A 21 6.01 10.10 -7.46
C ALA A 21 6.52 8.74 -6.97
N ALA A 22 7.08 8.70 -5.76
CA ALA A 22 7.56 7.44 -5.19
C ALA A 22 6.42 6.45 -4.98
N PHE A 23 5.29 6.92 -4.43
CA PHE A 23 4.14 6.05 -4.25
C PHE A 23 3.55 5.59 -5.57
N GLN A 24 3.41 6.52 -6.51
CA GLN A 24 2.83 6.19 -7.82
C GLN A 24 3.67 5.16 -8.55
N SER A 25 4.98 5.31 -8.50
CA SER A 25 5.89 4.35 -9.10
C SER A 25 5.80 2.99 -8.42
N ALA A 26 5.75 2.99 -7.10
CA ALA A 26 5.65 1.74 -6.34
C ALA A 26 4.33 1.02 -6.61
N SER A 27 3.24 1.77 -6.76
CA SER A 27 1.92 1.18 -6.93
C SER A 27 1.75 0.44 -8.25
N VAL A 28 2.56 0.75 -9.25
CA VAL A 28 2.51 0.07 -10.54
C VAL A 28 3.66 -0.93 -10.70
N ASN A 29 4.52 -1.04 -9.70
CA ASN A 29 5.68 -1.91 -9.75
C ASN A 29 5.40 -3.19 -8.95
N GLY A 30 5.46 -4.34 -9.61
CA GLY A 30 5.17 -5.61 -8.96
C GLY A 30 6.14 -6.01 -7.85
N ALA A 31 7.20 -5.24 -7.61
CA ALA A 31 8.15 -5.54 -6.55
C ALA A 31 7.72 -5.03 -5.18
N TYR A 32 6.63 -4.30 -5.08
CA TYR A 32 6.20 -3.73 -3.82
C TYR A 32 4.99 -4.45 -3.27
N CYS A 33 4.92 -4.53 -1.94
CA CYS A 33 3.78 -5.09 -1.23
C CYS A 33 3.40 -4.21 -0.05
N TYR A 34 2.24 -4.48 0.53
CA TYR A 34 1.76 -3.71 1.67
C TYR A 34 1.06 -4.63 2.65
N GLU A 35 0.94 -4.15 3.89
CA GLU A 35 0.08 -4.76 4.90
C GLU A 35 -0.67 -3.69 5.65
N VAL A 36 -1.89 -4.02 6.06
CA VAL A 36 -2.67 -3.12 6.90
C VAL A 36 -2.16 -3.27 8.32
N LYS A 37 -1.66 -2.19 8.90
CA LYS A 37 -1.10 -2.18 10.25
C LYS A 37 -2.09 -1.70 11.29
N LYS A 38 -2.91 -0.72 10.94
CA LYS A 38 -3.91 -0.18 11.84
C LYS A 38 -5.15 0.15 11.06
N GLU A 39 -6.26 0.11 11.75
CA GLU A 39 -7.54 0.46 11.16
C GLU A 39 -8.34 1.26 12.16
N THR A 40 -8.89 2.38 11.71
CA THR A 40 -9.86 3.14 12.47
C THR A 40 -11.20 3.08 11.72
N GLU A 41 -12.21 3.73 12.28
CA GLU A 41 -13.52 3.76 11.65
C GLU A 41 -13.47 4.34 10.23
N LYS A 42 -12.62 5.34 10.00
CA LYS A 42 -12.60 6.08 8.73
C LYS A 42 -11.32 5.95 7.93
N ALA A 43 -10.31 5.33 8.48
CA ALA A 43 -9.00 5.30 7.83
C ALA A 43 -8.27 3.99 8.09
N ILE A 44 -7.28 3.72 7.25
CA ILE A 44 -6.36 2.60 7.46
C ILE A 44 -4.93 3.11 7.37
N GLN A 45 -4.04 2.47 8.10
CA GLN A 45 -2.61 2.69 7.97
C GLN A 45 -2.02 1.43 7.33
N ILE A 46 -1.31 1.63 6.24
CA ILE A 46 -0.60 0.54 5.59
C ILE A 46 0.90 0.75 5.70
N LEU A 47 1.61 -0.36 5.75
CA LEU A 47 3.06 -0.38 5.64
C LEU A 47 3.41 -0.87 4.25
N ILE A 48 4.12 -0.05 3.50
CA ILE A 48 4.56 -0.38 2.16
C ILE A 48 6.02 -0.80 2.22
N SER A 49 6.33 -1.91 1.58
CA SER A 49 7.70 -2.41 1.56
C SER A 49 8.01 -3.03 0.21
N LYS A 50 9.27 -2.99 -0.15
CA LYS A 50 9.73 -3.66 -1.36
C LYS A 50 9.91 -5.15 -1.06
N ASP A 51 9.36 -5.97 -1.92
CA ASP A 51 9.50 -7.40 -1.78
C ASP A 51 10.88 -7.81 -2.33
N ASN A 52 11.71 -8.36 -1.46
CA ASN A 52 13.02 -8.82 -1.85
C ASN A 52 13.01 -10.34 -1.99
N GLN A 53 12.86 -10.81 -3.22
CA GLN A 53 12.75 -12.23 -3.49
C GLN A 53 14.00 -13.02 -3.17
N PHE A 54 15.12 -12.35 -3.03
CA PHE A 54 16.39 -13.02 -2.76
C PHE A 54 16.71 -13.11 -1.28
N GLY A 55 15.78 -12.73 -0.43
CA GLY A 55 15.98 -12.81 1.00
C GLY A 55 16.93 -11.79 1.59
N ASN A 56 17.40 -10.88 0.81
CA ASN A 56 18.26 -9.81 1.28
C ASN A 56 17.39 -8.69 1.84
N ASN A 57 17.31 -8.59 3.13
CA ASN A 57 16.38 -7.68 3.79
C ASN A 57 16.98 -6.35 4.18
N HIS A 58 17.99 -5.93 3.49
CA HIS A 58 18.62 -4.65 3.77
C HIS A 58 17.94 -3.50 3.07
N ASP A 59 16.87 -3.77 2.37
CA ASP A 59 16.10 -2.73 1.74
C ASP A 59 15.35 -1.94 2.80
N THR A 60 15.60 -0.64 2.82
CA THR A 60 15.01 0.27 3.80
C THR A 60 13.88 1.09 3.19
N SER A 61 13.37 0.70 2.05
CA SER A 61 12.32 1.44 1.34
C SER A 61 10.93 1.22 1.95
N ASN A 62 10.88 1.06 3.27
CA ASN A 62 9.62 0.86 3.98
C ASN A 62 9.08 2.18 4.48
N TRP A 63 7.79 2.39 4.30
CA TRP A 63 7.16 3.56 4.90
C TRP A 63 5.71 3.27 5.23
N ASN A 64 5.20 3.99 6.23
CA ASN A 64 3.80 3.91 6.62
C ASN A 64 3.01 5.00 5.91
N MET A 65 1.76 4.70 5.62
CA MET A 65 0.89 5.66 4.96
C MET A 65 -0.52 5.50 5.50
N TRP A 66 -1.12 6.62 5.89
CA TRP A 66 -2.54 6.65 6.25
C TRP A 66 -3.37 7.05 5.05
N MET A 67 -4.51 6.41 4.89
CA MET A 67 -5.45 6.80 3.84
C MET A 67 -6.88 6.64 4.31
N PRO A 68 -7.79 7.53 3.87
CA PRO A 68 -9.20 7.39 4.19
C PRO A 68 -9.77 6.12 3.55
N LYS A 69 -10.64 5.42 4.26
CA LYS A 69 -11.29 4.25 3.68
C LYS A 69 -12.10 4.60 2.43
N SER A 70 -12.62 5.83 2.37
CA SER A 70 -13.45 6.25 1.25
C SER A 70 -12.72 6.32 -0.09
N VAL A 71 -11.39 6.37 -0.09
CA VAL A 71 -10.62 6.41 -1.34
C VAL A 71 -10.17 5.03 -1.80
N VAL A 72 -10.40 4.00 -0.99
CA VAL A 72 -10.01 2.63 -1.33
C VAL A 72 -11.19 1.93 -1.99
N GLU A 73 -11.09 1.68 -3.28
CA GLU A 73 -12.21 1.12 -4.04
C GLU A 73 -12.45 -0.36 -3.75
N ASN A 74 -11.40 -1.09 -3.43
CA ASN A 74 -11.51 -2.53 -3.13
C ASN A 74 -11.27 -2.81 -1.65
N LEU A 75 -11.89 -2.01 -0.79
CA LEU A 75 -11.65 -2.06 0.65
C LEU A 75 -11.87 -3.45 1.25
N GLU A 76 -12.87 -4.16 0.81
CA GLU A 76 -13.12 -5.51 1.33
C GLU A 76 -11.92 -6.43 1.09
N ALA A 77 -11.36 -6.39 -0.10
CA ALA A 77 -10.20 -7.20 -0.43
C ALA A 77 -8.98 -6.77 0.38
N VAL A 78 -8.85 -5.46 0.60
CA VAL A 78 -7.72 -4.91 1.36
C VAL A 78 -7.77 -5.35 2.81
N LEU A 79 -8.96 -5.39 3.40
CA LEU A 79 -9.12 -5.75 4.81
C LEU A 79 -9.25 -7.26 5.04
N ALA A 80 -9.37 -8.02 3.99
CA ALA A 80 -9.57 -9.48 4.10
C ALA A 80 -8.33 -10.23 4.64
#